data_d4615f9cc4bc10709be9dc44d17647a3
#
_entry.id   d4615f9cc4bc10709be9dc44d17647a3
#
_cell.length_a   1.000
_cell.length_b   1.000
_cell.length_c   1.000
_cell.angle_alpha   90.00
_cell.angle_beta   90.00
_cell.angle_gamma   90.00
#
_symmetry.space_group_name_H-M   'P 1'
#
loop_
_entity.id
_entity.type
_entity.pdbx_description
1 polymer ?
#
loop_
_entity_poly.entity_id
_entity_poly.type
_entity_poly.pdbx_seq_one_letter_code
_entity_poly.pdbx_strand_id
1 'polypeptide(L)'
;MERISFSNQDMSYAVLPELHKTLRTNIQFCGDDKRVILVTSCLAGEGKSTTTQELAQTLSEIDKRVLYIDADLRKERDDKSGLEGPFEYGLTHYLIGQCTSRECIYSTDVRGLYAIPSGQVPPNPSELLANERMQVLISEMKEVFESRARRRPCPGCIRR
;
A
#
# COMPACT_ATOMS: atom_id res chain seq x y z
N MET A 1 3.12 8.25 15.08
CA MET A 1 2.89 7.30 13.98
C MET A 1 4.03 6.30 14.05
N GLU A 2 3.72 5.07 14.39
CA GLU A 2 4.71 4.01 14.51
C GLU A 2 5.32 3.69 13.14
N ARG A 3 6.57 3.23 13.14
CA ARG A 3 7.33 2.96 11.93
C ARG A 3 7.44 1.46 11.73
N ILE A 4 7.12 1.01 10.52
CA ILE A 4 7.23 -0.38 10.10
C ILE A 4 8.19 -0.50 8.92
N SER A 5 8.73 -1.69 8.68
CA SER A 5 9.66 -1.96 7.58
C SER A 5 9.09 -3.03 6.65
N PHE A 6 9.59 -3.06 5.42
CA PHE A 6 9.39 -4.20 4.53
C PHE A 6 10.49 -5.22 4.80
N SER A 7 10.12 -6.51 4.99
CA SER A 7 11.12 -7.57 5.11
C SER A 7 11.94 -7.67 3.82
N ASN A 8 13.25 -7.67 3.95
CA ASN A 8 14.16 -7.96 2.85
C ASN A 8 14.02 -9.43 2.47
N GLN A 9 13.05 -9.77 1.63
CA GLN A 9 13.04 -11.08 0.98
C GLN A 9 14.18 -11.08 -0.03
N ASP A 10 15.02 -12.12 0.02
CA ASP A 10 16.24 -12.33 -0.77
C ASP A 10 16.16 -11.73 -2.17
N MET A 11 16.96 -10.70 -2.41
CA MET A 11 17.12 -10.03 -3.71
C MET A 11 17.93 -10.94 -4.67
N SER A 12 17.46 -12.16 -4.94
CA SER A 12 18.16 -13.08 -5.87
C SER A 12 17.77 -12.92 -7.34
N TYR A 13 16.93 -11.92 -7.67
CA TYR A 13 16.52 -11.68 -9.07
C TYR A 13 16.92 -10.28 -9.53
N ALA A 14 18.15 -10.12 -10.00
CA ALA A 14 18.70 -8.86 -10.50
C ALA A 14 17.93 -8.24 -11.71
N VAL A 15 16.97 -8.95 -12.28
CA VAL A 15 16.17 -8.50 -13.44
C VAL A 15 14.90 -7.74 -13.01
N LEU A 16 14.44 -7.93 -11.76
CA LEU A 16 13.16 -7.41 -11.27
C LEU A 16 13.06 -5.87 -11.16
N PRO A 17 14.09 -5.12 -10.74
CA PRO A 17 13.99 -3.66 -10.61
C PRO A 17 13.60 -2.95 -11.91
N GLU A 18 14.13 -3.39 -13.04
CA GLU A 18 13.82 -2.79 -14.35
C GLU A 18 12.38 -3.10 -14.80
N LEU A 19 11.86 -4.29 -14.47
CA LEU A 19 10.48 -4.67 -14.76
C LEU A 19 9.49 -3.83 -13.97
N HIS A 20 9.77 -3.56 -12.68
CA HIS A 20 8.90 -2.72 -11.85
C HIS A 20 8.93 -1.25 -12.28
N LYS A 21 10.07 -0.73 -12.72
CA LYS A 21 10.15 0.60 -13.34
C LYS A 21 9.35 0.68 -14.62
N THR A 22 9.40 -0.35 -15.46
CA THR A 22 8.59 -0.45 -16.68
C THR A 22 7.11 -0.49 -16.36
N LEU A 23 6.70 -1.32 -15.38
CA LEU A 23 5.32 -1.40 -14.92
C LEU A 23 4.84 -0.05 -14.37
N ARG A 24 5.63 0.63 -13.56
CA ARG A 24 5.37 1.98 -13.08
C ARG A 24 5.12 2.95 -14.23
N THR A 25 5.98 2.94 -15.24
CA THR A 25 5.86 3.80 -16.40
C THR A 25 4.56 3.53 -17.16
N ASN A 26 4.23 2.27 -17.38
CA ASN A 26 2.99 1.88 -18.05
C ASN A 26 1.74 2.35 -17.26
N ILE A 27 1.77 2.23 -15.93
CA ILE A 27 0.70 2.74 -15.07
C ILE A 27 0.55 4.26 -15.21
N GLN A 28 1.66 5.01 -15.30
CA GLN A 28 1.60 6.45 -15.52
C GLN A 28 0.96 6.80 -16.87
N PHE A 29 1.20 6.02 -17.91
CA PHE A 29 0.57 6.20 -19.22
C PHE A 29 -0.94 5.85 -19.23
N CYS A 30 -1.44 5.10 -18.24
CA CYS A 30 -2.88 4.85 -18.11
C CYS A 30 -3.70 6.10 -17.69
N GLY A 31 -3.03 7.20 -17.38
CA GLY A 31 -3.64 8.48 -17.00
C GLY A 31 -3.49 8.81 -15.52
N ASP A 32 -3.38 10.10 -15.24
CA ASP A 32 -3.19 10.61 -13.86
C ASP A 32 -4.43 10.48 -12.97
N ASP A 33 -5.57 10.10 -13.53
CA ASP A 33 -6.82 9.83 -12.81
C ASP A 33 -6.83 8.45 -12.13
N LYS A 34 -5.95 7.55 -12.52
CA LYS A 34 -5.84 6.21 -11.91
C LYS A 34 -5.12 6.30 -10.57
N ARG A 35 -5.91 6.26 -9.48
CA ARG A 35 -5.41 6.43 -8.11
C ARG A 35 -5.39 5.14 -7.30
N VAL A 36 -6.13 4.15 -7.72
CA VAL A 36 -6.22 2.84 -7.05
C VAL A 36 -5.78 1.76 -8.01
N ILE A 37 -4.83 0.96 -7.56
CA ILE A 37 -4.29 -0.17 -8.31
C ILE A 37 -4.61 -1.41 -7.48
N LEU A 38 -5.34 -2.35 -8.05
CA LEU A 38 -5.60 -3.65 -7.45
C LEU A 38 -4.71 -4.71 -8.12
N VAL A 39 -3.91 -5.38 -7.30
CA VAL A 39 -3.09 -6.52 -7.74
C VAL A 39 -3.75 -7.81 -7.24
N THR A 40 -4.03 -8.71 -8.14
CA THR A 40 -4.66 -10.02 -7.84
C THR A 40 -4.00 -11.13 -8.65
N SER A 41 -4.20 -12.38 -8.24
CA SER A 41 -3.73 -13.57 -8.96
C SER A 41 -4.68 -14.74 -8.74
N CYS A 42 -4.57 -15.76 -9.58
CA CYS A 42 -5.43 -16.95 -9.53
C CYS A 42 -4.97 -17.95 -8.48
N LEU A 43 -3.67 -18.05 -8.21
CA LEU A 43 -3.08 -19.03 -7.31
C LEU A 43 -2.37 -18.36 -6.13
N ALA A 44 -2.23 -19.12 -5.04
CA ALA A 44 -1.39 -18.70 -3.92
C ALA A 44 0.10 -18.79 -4.31
N GLY A 45 0.93 -17.89 -3.77
CA GLY A 45 2.38 -17.95 -3.99
C GLY A 45 2.89 -17.38 -5.32
N GLU A 46 2.05 -16.77 -6.17
CA GLU A 46 2.45 -16.17 -7.46
C GLU A 46 3.21 -14.82 -7.34
N GLY A 47 3.63 -14.43 -6.15
CA GLY A 47 4.41 -13.21 -5.94
C GLY A 47 3.58 -11.92 -5.87
N LYS A 48 2.25 -11.98 -5.66
CA LYS A 48 1.39 -10.78 -5.52
C LYS A 48 1.95 -9.75 -4.55
N SER A 49 2.24 -10.18 -3.34
CA SER A 49 2.72 -9.30 -2.27
C SER A 49 4.04 -8.66 -2.64
N THR A 50 4.99 -9.45 -3.13
CA THR A 50 6.31 -8.98 -3.58
C THR A 50 6.17 -7.95 -4.70
N THR A 51 5.43 -8.28 -5.76
CA THR A 51 5.22 -7.37 -6.90
C THR A 51 4.52 -6.07 -6.46
N THR A 52 3.53 -6.17 -5.57
CA THR A 52 2.80 -4.98 -5.10
C THR A 52 3.68 -4.08 -4.23
N GLN A 53 4.49 -4.67 -3.36
CA GLN A 53 5.42 -3.94 -2.50
C GLN A 53 6.49 -3.22 -3.31
N GLU A 54 7.14 -3.90 -4.23
CA GLU A 54 8.16 -3.31 -5.10
C GLU A 54 7.57 -2.23 -6.02
N LEU A 55 6.37 -2.44 -6.54
CA LEU A 55 5.67 -1.40 -7.29
C LEU A 55 5.38 -0.18 -6.39
N ALA A 56 4.94 -0.38 -5.16
CA ALA A 56 4.68 0.70 -4.21
C ALA A 56 5.96 1.48 -3.87
N GLN A 57 7.09 0.79 -3.71
CA GLN A 57 8.40 1.41 -3.51
C GLN A 57 8.81 2.24 -4.72
N THR A 58 8.77 1.68 -5.94
CA THR A 58 9.14 2.39 -7.16
C THR A 58 8.24 3.59 -7.46
N LEU A 59 6.96 3.53 -7.09
CA LEU A 59 6.05 4.68 -7.19
C LEU A 59 6.40 5.78 -6.18
N SER A 60 6.91 5.43 -5.00
CA SER A 60 7.33 6.41 -3.99
C SER A 60 8.64 7.13 -4.37
N GLU A 61 9.52 6.49 -5.15
CA GLU A 61 10.77 7.07 -5.64
C GLU A 61 10.55 8.32 -6.52
N ILE A 62 9.43 8.39 -7.24
CA ILE A 62 9.07 9.54 -8.08
C ILE A 62 8.27 10.62 -7.33
N ASP A 63 8.54 10.77 -6.03
CA ASP A 63 7.91 11.75 -5.15
C ASP A 63 6.37 11.63 -5.02
N LYS A 64 5.78 10.51 -5.43
CA LYS A 64 4.37 10.20 -5.16
C LYS A 64 4.23 9.70 -3.73
N ARG A 65 3.13 10.06 -3.10
CA ARG A 65 2.73 9.45 -1.83
C ARG A 65 1.92 8.21 -2.12
N VAL A 66 2.35 7.09 -1.58
CA VAL A 66 1.77 5.78 -1.85
C VAL A 66 1.24 5.19 -0.55
N LEU A 67 0.05 4.61 -0.59
CA LEU A 67 -0.48 3.76 0.46
C LEU A 67 -0.56 2.33 -0.05
N TYR A 68 0.20 1.45 0.56
CA TYR A 68 0.08 0.00 0.38
C TYR A 68 -0.97 -0.53 1.34
N ILE A 69 -1.95 -1.27 0.85
CA ILE A 69 -2.98 -1.93 1.67
C ILE A 69 -2.87 -3.43 1.45
N ASP A 70 -2.50 -4.16 2.51
CA ASP A 70 -2.53 -5.61 2.49
C ASP A 70 -3.96 -6.10 2.72
N ALA A 71 -4.62 -6.50 1.64
CA ALA A 71 -6.00 -7.01 1.65
C ALA A 71 -6.06 -8.55 1.65
N ASP A 72 -4.93 -9.25 1.79
CA ASP A 72 -4.91 -10.71 1.92
C ASP A 72 -5.25 -11.15 3.36
N LEU A 73 -6.53 -11.04 3.72
CA LEU A 73 -7.05 -11.36 5.06
C LEU A 73 -7.08 -12.87 5.37
N ARG A 74 -6.59 -13.72 4.48
CA ARG A 74 -6.57 -15.18 4.65
C ARG A 74 -5.28 -15.71 5.23
N LYS A 75 -4.22 -14.90 5.21
CA LYS A 75 -2.89 -15.27 5.72
C LYS A 75 -2.74 -14.93 7.17
N GLU A 76 -2.18 -15.85 7.94
CA GLU A 76 -1.72 -15.56 9.29
C GLU A 76 -0.54 -14.57 9.27
N ARG A 77 -0.40 -13.81 10.35
CA ARG A 77 0.54 -12.70 10.49
C ARG A 77 2.01 -13.09 10.29
N ASP A 78 2.35 -14.36 10.54
CA ASP A 78 3.72 -14.89 10.45
C ASP A 78 4.11 -15.31 9.03
N ASP A 79 3.16 -15.38 8.12
CA ASP A 79 3.38 -15.81 6.75
C ASP A 79 3.66 -14.63 5.82
N LYS A 80 4.92 -14.18 5.80
CA LYS A 80 5.52 -13.44 4.67
C LYS A 80 4.67 -12.31 4.06
N SER A 81 3.93 -11.57 4.90
CA SER A 81 3.24 -10.34 4.44
C SER A 81 4.22 -9.27 3.98
N GLY A 82 5.51 -9.48 4.27
CA GLY A 82 6.56 -8.54 3.94
C GLY A 82 6.51 -7.23 4.75
N LEU A 83 5.60 -7.11 5.70
CA LEU A 83 5.53 -5.97 6.62
C LEU A 83 5.95 -6.43 8.02
N GLU A 84 7.02 -5.83 8.53
CA GLU A 84 7.54 -6.10 9.87
C GLU A 84 7.46 -4.86 10.73
N GLY A 85 7.12 -5.05 11.99
CA GLY A 85 7.10 -3.97 12.98
C GLY A 85 5.98 -4.10 14.02
N PRO A 86 6.00 -3.21 15.00
CA PRO A 86 4.98 -3.15 16.03
C PRO A 86 3.73 -2.48 15.46
N PHE A 87 2.76 -3.24 14.98
CA PHE A 87 1.46 -2.69 14.64
C PHE A 87 0.36 -3.33 15.48
N GLU A 88 -0.44 -2.50 16.10
CA GLU A 88 -1.56 -2.89 16.95
C GLU A 88 -2.80 -3.20 16.12
N TYR A 89 -3.06 -2.36 15.11
CA TYR A 89 -4.25 -2.44 14.27
C TYR A 89 -3.88 -2.69 12.81
N GLY A 90 -4.78 -3.35 12.08
CA GLY A 90 -4.69 -3.58 10.65
C GLY A 90 -6.03 -3.42 9.97
N LEU A 91 -6.10 -3.75 8.69
CA LEU A 91 -7.30 -3.62 7.87
C LEU A 91 -8.52 -4.34 8.48
N THR A 92 -8.34 -5.56 9.00
CA THR A 92 -9.40 -6.31 9.68
C THR A 92 -10.00 -5.52 10.84
N HIS A 93 -9.17 -4.94 11.71
CA HIS A 93 -9.63 -4.14 12.86
C HIS A 93 -10.44 -2.92 12.43
N TYR A 94 -10.02 -2.24 11.37
CA TYR A 94 -10.76 -1.13 10.79
C TYR A 94 -12.12 -1.60 10.23
N LEU A 95 -12.14 -2.68 9.46
CA LEU A 95 -13.36 -3.17 8.82
C LEU A 95 -14.42 -3.62 9.83
N ILE A 96 -14.04 -4.17 10.98
CA ILE A 96 -14.95 -4.53 12.07
C ILE A 96 -15.24 -3.36 13.04
N GLY A 97 -14.68 -2.18 12.82
CA GLY A 97 -14.97 -0.99 13.60
C GLY A 97 -14.18 -0.84 14.90
N GLN A 98 -13.11 -1.58 15.10
CA GLN A 98 -12.28 -1.53 16.32
C GLN A 98 -11.27 -0.39 16.32
N CYS A 99 -10.97 0.20 15.16
CA CYS A 99 -10.10 1.35 15.04
C CYS A 99 -10.54 2.30 13.92
N THR A 100 -9.97 3.48 13.90
CA THR A 100 -10.12 4.47 12.82
C THR A 100 -9.13 4.21 11.69
N SER A 101 -9.35 4.79 10.52
CA SER A 101 -8.42 4.71 9.39
C SER A 101 -7.02 5.25 9.73
N ARG A 102 -6.92 6.24 10.63
CA ARG A 102 -5.62 6.82 11.04
C ARG A 102 -4.81 5.90 11.93
N GLU A 103 -5.47 5.09 12.76
CA GLU A 103 -4.80 4.19 13.71
C GLU A 103 -4.21 2.96 13.02
N CYS A 104 -4.76 2.54 11.88
CA CYS A 104 -4.24 1.39 11.13
C CYS A 104 -3.28 1.79 9.99
N ILE A 105 -2.96 3.09 9.80
CA ILE A 105 -1.99 3.54 8.81
C ILE A 105 -0.63 3.77 9.49
N TYR A 106 0.39 3.13 8.98
CA TYR A 106 1.77 3.22 9.47
C TYR A 106 2.69 3.89 8.44
N SER A 107 3.70 4.62 8.92
CA SER A 107 4.79 5.07 8.07
C SER A 107 5.79 3.92 7.86
N THR A 108 6.35 3.80 6.67
CA THR A 108 7.40 2.82 6.42
C THR A 108 8.81 3.46 6.52
N ASP A 109 9.83 2.63 6.41
CA ASP A 109 11.23 3.07 6.25
C ASP A 109 11.48 3.74 4.89
N VAL A 110 10.60 3.50 3.90
CA VAL A 110 10.66 4.13 2.58
C VAL A 110 9.94 5.48 2.60
N ARG A 111 10.64 6.53 2.20
CA ARG A 111 10.08 7.89 2.18
C ARG A 111 8.88 8.00 1.24
N GLY A 112 7.76 8.46 1.76
CA GLY A 112 6.54 8.68 0.97
C GLY A 112 5.66 7.44 0.85
N LEU A 113 6.10 6.29 1.36
CA LEU A 113 5.37 5.05 1.39
C LEU A 113 4.76 4.83 2.78
N TYR A 114 3.48 4.53 2.80
CA TYR A 114 2.68 4.19 3.98
C TYR A 114 2.05 2.82 3.77
N ALA A 115 1.69 2.14 4.86
CA ALA A 115 1.06 0.84 4.75
C ALA A 115 -0.07 0.64 5.76
N ILE A 116 -1.05 -0.17 5.36
CA ILE A 116 -2.07 -0.77 6.24
C ILE A 116 -1.84 -2.28 6.19
N PRO A 117 -1.40 -2.92 7.28
CA PRO A 117 -1.27 -4.38 7.34
C PRO A 117 -2.64 -5.04 7.36
N SER A 118 -2.73 -6.31 6.98
CA SER A 118 -3.99 -7.08 6.99
C SER A 118 -4.63 -7.18 8.37
N GLY A 119 -3.82 -7.34 9.41
CA GLY A 119 -4.29 -7.53 10.79
C GLY A 119 -4.55 -9.01 11.11
N GLN A 120 -5.50 -9.29 12.01
CA GLN A 120 -5.88 -10.65 12.40
C GLN A 120 -6.72 -11.32 11.30
N VAL A 121 -6.59 -12.64 11.16
CA VAL A 121 -7.38 -13.43 10.19
C VAL A 121 -8.83 -13.51 10.70
N PRO A 122 -9.79 -12.96 9.96
CA PRO A 122 -11.19 -13.05 10.34
C PRO A 122 -11.82 -14.37 9.86
N PRO A 123 -12.93 -14.81 10.43
CA PRO A 123 -13.63 -16.01 10.00
C PRO A 123 -14.29 -15.86 8.61
N ASN A 124 -14.59 -14.63 8.17
CA ASN A 124 -15.32 -14.31 6.95
C ASN A 124 -14.61 -13.22 6.10
N PRO A 125 -13.40 -13.47 5.57
CA PRO A 125 -12.59 -12.46 4.88
C PRO A 125 -13.29 -11.79 3.71
N SER A 126 -14.00 -12.57 2.89
CA SER A 126 -14.66 -12.07 1.67
C SER A 126 -15.83 -11.11 1.98
N GLU A 127 -16.60 -11.39 3.03
CA GLU A 127 -17.69 -10.52 3.47
C GLU A 127 -17.15 -9.20 4.02
N LEU A 128 -16.06 -9.26 4.78
CA LEU A 128 -15.43 -8.06 5.32
C LEU A 128 -14.90 -7.15 4.21
N LEU A 129 -14.25 -7.71 3.19
CA LEU A 129 -13.77 -6.92 2.04
C LEU A 129 -14.91 -6.33 1.20
N ALA A 130 -16.08 -7.00 1.18
CA ALA A 130 -17.27 -6.50 0.50
C ALA A 130 -18.05 -5.44 1.33
N ASN A 131 -17.66 -5.21 2.58
CA ASN A 131 -18.32 -4.26 3.47
C ASN A 131 -18.20 -2.82 2.95
N GLU A 132 -19.22 -2.01 3.19
CA GLU A 132 -19.27 -0.58 2.88
C GLU A 132 -18.08 0.20 3.48
N ARG A 133 -17.57 -0.21 4.65
CA ARG A 133 -16.39 0.40 5.27
C ARG A 133 -15.13 0.33 4.39
N MET A 134 -14.98 -0.72 3.57
CA MET A 134 -13.87 -0.80 2.62
C MET A 134 -13.98 0.28 1.54
N GLN A 135 -15.19 0.55 1.05
CA GLN A 135 -15.43 1.61 0.07
C GLN A 135 -15.17 2.99 0.66
N VAL A 136 -15.60 3.20 1.91
CA VAL A 136 -15.32 4.44 2.66
C VAL A 136 -13.81 4.64 2.82
N LEU A 137 -13.07 3.61 3.24
CA LEU A 137 -11.61 3.68 3.36
C LEU A 137 -10.94 4.10 2.04
N ILE A 138 -11.27 3.44 0.94
CA ILE A 138 -10.69 3.75 -0.37
C ILE A 138 -11.01 5.20 -0.78
N SER A 139 -12.23 5.66 -0.53
CA SER A 139 -12.64 7.03 -0.86
C SER A 139 -11.89 8.07 -0.03
N GLU A 140 -11.80 7.88 1.29
CA GLU A 140 -11.02 8.74 2.19
C GLU A 140 -9.53 8.78 1.79
N MET A 141 -8.95 7.63 1.48
CA MET A 141 -7.53 7.55 1.12
C MET A 141 -7.24 8.22 -0.21
N LYS A 142 -8.13 8.13 -1.20
CA LYS A 142 -8.00 8.90 -2.45
C LYS A 142 -7.87 10.39 -2.17
N GLU A 143 -8.73 10.95 -1.34
CA GLU A 143 -8.71 12.38 -1.01
C GLU A 143 -7.45 12.78 -0.22
N VAL A 144 -7.09 11.99 0.80
CA VAL A 144 -5.93 12.27 1.68
C VAL A 144 -4.61 12.23 0.91
N PHE A 145 -4.45 11.25 0.02
CA PHE A 145 -3.22 11.09 -0.74
C PHE A 145 -3.12 12.04 -1.92
N GLU A 146 -4.25 12.48 -2.49
CA GLU A 146 -4.30 13.50 -3.54
C GLU A 146 -4.04 14.92 -3.01
N SER A 147 -4.73 15.34 -1.95
CA SER A 147 -4.68 16.71 -1.44
C SER A 147 -3.29 17.17 -1.01
N ARG A 148 -2.46 16.25 -0.54
CA ARG A 148 -1.08 16.54 -0.14
C ARG A 148 -0.07 16.52 -1.30
N ALA A 149 -0.37 15.83 -2.40
CA ALA A 149 0.45 15.89 -3.62
C ALA A 149 0.38 17.29 -4.27
N ARG A 150 -0.77 17.96 -4.20
CA ARG A 150 -0.97 19.33 -4.73
C ARG A 150 -0.32 20.44 -3.92
N ARG A 151 0.15 20.19 -2.69
CA ARG A 151 0.72 21.21 -1.79
C ARG A 151 2.25 21.36 -1.87
N ARG A 152 2.94 20.64 -2.77
CA ARG A 152 4.35 20.92 -3.03
C ARG A 152 4.44 22.11 -3.99
N PRO A 153 5.08 23.25 -3.60
CA PRO A 153 5.44 24.26 -4.57
C PRO A 153 6.39 23.64 -5.60
N CYS A 154 6.14 23.87 -6.89
CA CYS A 154 7.12 23.53 -7.93
C CYS A 154 8.49 24.07 -7.52
N PRO A 155 9.57 23.25 -7.56
CA PRO A 155 10.92 23.79 -7.44
C PRO A 155 11.21 24.61 -8.70
N GLY A 156 10.92 25.90 -8.65
CA GLY A 156 11.10 26.81 -9.80
C GLY A 156 10.29 28.09 -9.72
N CYS A 157 9.29 28.21 -8.84
CA CYS A 157 8.63 29.49 -8.57
C CYS A 157 9.45 30.33 -7.59
N ILE A 158 10.59 30.85 -8.07
CA ILE A 158 11.26 32.00 -7.43
C ILE A 158 10.37 33.21 -7.71
N ARG A 159 9.67 33.70 -6.70
CA ARG A 159 9.06 35.04 -6.78
C ARG A 159 10.21 36.05 -6.90
N ARG A 160 10.23 36.80 -8.00
CA ARG A 160 10.90 38.07 -8.08
C ARG A 160 10.06 39.13 -7.34
#